data_a553355ab14a3ddebfbe021586b52fb4
#
_entry.id   a553355ab14a3ddebfbe021586b52fb4
#
_cell.length_a   1.000
_cell.length_b   1.000
_cell.length_c   1.000
_cell.angle_alpha   90.00
_cell.angle_beta   90.00
_cell.angle_gamma   90.00
#
_symmetry.space_group_name_H-M   'P 1'
#
loop_
_entity.id
_entity.type
_entity.pdbx_description
1 polymer ?
#
loop_
_entity_poly.entity_id
_entity_poly.type
_entity_poly.pdbx_seq_one_letter_code
_entity_poly.pdbx_strand_id
1 'polypeptide(L)'
;MPEEGDADYVLGTHDEEVARLGLQHRVWRPVVTECWQRVGITHGWRVLDIGAGPGYATADLAEIVGPTGSVLGIERSARFLEVARERCRRRGLTNVEFREADLMEVSLGQLGLDASWCRWVACFVSSPVKLVENIAGALRPGGLAIFHEYSDYETFRFMPMRPALERFAQEVMASWRATGGEPNVARALPGLLRDAGMRVLEIRPRVRTVAPRDYAWQWPSSFIEINVARLRELGRLTDAEGAEVLREFRAADADPQSWFTTPMFLEIVAQRE
;
A
#
# COMPACT_ATOMS: atom_id res chain seq x y z
N MET A 1 13.54 12.51 22.85
CA MET A 1 14.37 12.02 21.73
C MET A 1 13.52 11.04 20.97
N PRO A 2 13.18 11.25 19.69
CA PRO A 2 12.54 10.18 18.92
C PRO A 2 13.51 9.01 18.83
N GLU A 3 13.02 7.80 19.03
CA GLU A 3 13.82 6.57 18.89
C GLU A 3 14.29 6.45 17.43
N GLU A 4 15.55 6.11 17.22
CA GLU A 4 16.23 6.07 15.91
C GLU A 4 15.57 5.13 14.86
N GLY A 5 14.54 4.35 15.23
CA GLY A 5 13.80 3.45 14.32
C GLY A 5 12.56 4.05 13.67
N ASP A 6 12.10 5.22 14.11
CA ASP A 6 10.81 5.81 13.67
C ASP A 6 10.96 6.82 12.49
N ALA A 7 12.21 7.15 12.11
CA ALA A 7 12.51 8.12 11.04
C ALA A 7 12.34 7.54 9.62
N ASP A 8 12.20 6.23 9.49
CA ASP A 8 12.33 5.51 8.22
C ASP A 8 11.03 5.30 7.44
N TYR A 9 9.86 5.46 8.04
CA TYR A 9 8.58 5.37 7.33
C TYR A 9 7.96 6.76 7.18
N VAL A 10 7.72 7.17 5.94
CA VAL A 10 7.26 8.55 5.62
C VAL A 10 6.00 8.97 6.38
N LEU A 11 5.13 8.01 6.72
CA LEU A 11 3.86 8.24 7.41
C LEU A 11 3.90 7.93 8.92
N GLY A 12 5.05 7.46 9.45
CA GLY A 12 5.19 7.02 10.85
C GLY A 12 4.59 5.63 11.12
N THR A 13 4.82 5.09 12.34
CA THR A 13 4.37 3.74 12.73
C THR A 13 3.50 3.74 14.00
N HIS A 14 2.92 4.88 14.36
CA HIS A 14 2.09 5.05 15.57
C HIS A 14 0.79 4.24 15.53
N ASP A 15 0.11 4.11 16.67
CA ASP A 15 -1.16 3.37 16.77
C ASP A 15 -2.25 3.94 15.86
N GLU A 16 -2.24 5.26 15.65
CA GLU A 16 -3.14 5.93 14.71
C GLU A 16 -2.90 5.48 13.28
N GLU A 17 -1.63 5.30 12.88
CA GLU A 17 -1.29 4.78 11.55
C GLU A 17 -1.69 3.30 11.41
N VAL A 18 -1.51 2.48 12.43
CA VAL A 18 -2.02 1.10 12.46
C VAL A 18 -3.54 1.09 12.23
N ALA A 19 -4.27 1.96 12.92
CA ALA A 19 -5.72 2.07 12.78
C ALA A 19 -6.12 2.55 11.37
N ARG A 20 -5.42 3.55 10.83
CA ARG A 20 -5.62 4.07 9.47
C ARG A 20 -5.38 3.01 8.40
N LEU A 21 -4.29 2.24 8.51
CA LEU A 21 -3.98 1.14 7.61
C LEU A 21 -5.05 0.03 7.69
N GLY A 22 -5.62 -0.19 8.88
CA GLY A 22 -6.75 -1.08 9.07
C GLY A 22 -8.02 -0.61 8.37
N LEU A 23 -8.32 0.68 8.45
CA LEU A 23 -9.43 1.29 7.73
C LEU A 23 -9.20 1.20 6.21
N GLN A 24 -8.02 1.58 5.75
CA GLN A 24 -7.61 1.47 4.34
C GLN A 24 -7.79 0.04 3.83
N HIS A 25 -7.34 -0.96 4.59
CA HIS A 25 -7.52 -2.36 4.21
C HIS A 25 -9.01 -2.72 4.09
N ARG A 26 -9.86 -2.34 5.05
CA ARG A 26 -11.31 -2.60 4.99
C ARG A 26 -11.99 -1.96 3.79
N VAL A 27 -11.63 -0.72 3.45
CA VAL A 27 -12.19 0.02 2.28
C VAL A 27 -11.83 -0.69 0.98
N TRP A 28 -10.61 -1.19 0.84
CA TRP A 28 -10.11 -1.78 -0.39
C TRP A 28 -10.18 -3.31 -0.43
N ARG A 29 -10.52 -3.96 0.68
CA ARG A 29 -10.59 -5.43 0.79
C ARG A 29 -11.45 -6.08 -0.30
N PRO A 30 -12.63 -5.55 -0.68
CA PRO A 30 -13.41 -6.15 -1.76
C PRO A 30 -12.68 -6.20 -3.10
N VAL A 31 -11.93 -5.15 -3.46
CA VAL A 31 -11.13 -5.09 -4.69
C VAL A 31 -9.95 -6.07 -4.61
N VAL A 32 -9.30 -6.12 -3.45
CA VAL A 32 -8.16 -7.00 -3.19
C VAL A 32 -8.57 -8.47 -3.27
N THR A 33 -9.66 -8.84 -2.61
CA THR A 33 -10.15 -10.24 -2.62
C THR A 33 -10.67 -10.66 -3.99
N GLU A 34 -11.32 -9.77 -4.74
CA GLU A 34 -11.70 -10.00 -6.14
C GLU A 34 -10.46 -10.31 -7.00
N CYS A 35 -9.39 -9.54 -6.83
CA CYS A 35 -8.13 -9.78 -7.53
C CYS A 35 -7.56 -11.16 -7.19
N TRP A 36 -7.38 -11.48 -5.90
CA TRP A 36 -6.81 -12.74 -5.46
C TRP A 36 -7.60 -13.97 -5.93
N GLN A 37 -8.94 -13.89 -5.89
CA GLN A 37 -9.82 -14.95 -6.43
C GLN A 37 -9.66 -15.13 -7.94
N ARG A 38 -9.62 -14.02 -8.68
CA ARG A 38 -9.50 -14.03 -10.14
C ARG A 38 -8.18 -14.59 -10.62
N VAL A 39 -7.07 -14.28 -9.93
CA VAL A 39 -5.75 -14.81 -10.26
C VAL A 39 -5.54 -16.22 -9.73
N GLY A 40 -6.48 -16.76 -8.96
CA GLY A 40 -6.51 -18.14 -8.51
C GLY A 40 -5.68 -18.45 -7.27
N ILE A 41 -5.39 -17.45 -6.40
CA ILE A 41 -4.79 -17.75 -5.08
C ILE A 41 -5.71 -18.71 -4.33
N THR A 42 -5.18 -19.85 -3.92
CA THR A 42 -5.98 -20.94 -3.35
C THR A 42 -5.22 -21.73 -2.30
N HIS A 43 -5.90 -22.73 -1.71
CA HIS A 43 -5.34 -23.62 -0.71
C HIS A 43 -4.00 -24.26 -1.14
N GLY A 44 -3.06 -24.33 -0.20
CA GLY A 44 -1.75 -24.93 -0.40
C GLY A 44 -0.70 -23.99 -1.03
N TRP A 45 -1.09 -22.81 -1.50
CA TRP A 45 -0.14 -21.87 -2.08
C TRP A 45 0.79 -21.27 -1.01
N ARG A 46 2.01 -20.98 -1.45
CA ARG A 46 3.02 -20.24 -0.69
C ARG A 46 3.11 -18.83 -1.23
N VAL A 47 2.71 -17.84 -0.42
CA VAL A 47 2.55 -16.46 -0.86
C VAL A 47 3.52 -15.53 -0.10
N LEU A 48 4.09 -14.58 -0.83
CA LEU A 48 4.91 -13.50 -0.29
C LEU A 48 4.07 -12.23 -0.16
N ASP A 49 4.00 -11.65 1.03
CA ASP A 49 3.39 -10.34 1.28
C ASP A 49 4.50 -9.30 1.47
N ILE A 50 4.67 -8.44 0.48
CA ILE A 50 5.69 -7.39 0.41
C ILE A 50 5.19 -6.14 1.12
N GLY A 51 5.96 -5.66 2.12
CA GLY A 51 5.54 -4.54 2.96
C GLY A 51 4.28 -4.89 3.73
N ALA A 52 4.33 -5.99 4.47
CA ALA A 52 3.17 -6.57 5.16
C ALA A 52 2.49 -5.60 6.12
N GLY A 53 3.21 -4.56 6.58
CA GLY A 53 2.72 -3.58 7.53
C GLY A 53 2.15 -4.25 8.79
N PRO A 54 1.01 -3.79 9.33
CA PRO A 54 0.35 -4.41 10.47
C PRO A 54 -0.33 -5.77 10.17
N GLY A 55 -0.03 -6.43 9.04
CA GLY A 55 -0.44 -7.80 8.72
C GLY A 55 -1.91 -8.00 8.32
N TYR A 56 -2.59 -6.97 7.84
CA TYR A 56 -4.00 -7.11 7.43
C TYR A 56 -4.17 -8.00 6.20
N ALA A 57 -3.37 -7.75 5.14
CA ALA A 57 -3.39 -8.55 3.93
C ALA A 57 -2.80 -9.94 4.18
N THR A 58 -1.70 -10.02 4.93
CA THR A 58 -1.06 -11.27 5.35
C THR A 58 -2.05 -12.24 6.00
N ALA A 59 -2.86 -11.73 6.94
CA ALA A 59 -3.83 -12.55 7.65
C ALA A 59 -4.97 -13.05 6.73
N ASP A 60 -5.46 -12.22 5.83
CA ASP A 60 -6.48 -12.63 4.85
C ASP A 60 -5.90 -13.65 3.84
N LEU A 61 -4.66 -13.48 3.38
CA LEU A 61 -3.97 -14.44 2.53
C LEU A 61 -3.78 -15.78 3.24
N ALA A 62 -3.38 -15.75 4.53
CA ALA A 62 -3.18 -16.96 5.32
C ALA A 62 -4.46 -17.79 5.49
N GLU A 63 -5.62 -17.14 5.63
CA GLU A 63 -6.91 -17.83 5.62
C GLU A 63 -7.23 -18.46 4.26
N ILE A 64 -6.94 -17.74 3.16
CA ILE A 64 -7.20 -18.22 1.80
C ILE A 64 -6.33 -19.44 1.47
N VAL A 65 -5.03 -19.37 1.77
CA VAL A 65 -4.12 -20.49 1.45
C VAL A 65 -4.27 -21.66 2.41
N GLY A 66 -4.89 -21.45 3.56
CA GLY A 66 -5.20 -22.51 4.54
C GLY A 66 -3.97 -23.17 5.17
N PRO A 67 -4.17 -24.19 6.00
CA PRO A 67 -3.10 -24.78 6.82
C PRO A 67 -2.04 -25.54 6.03
N THR A 68 -2.30 -25.90 4.78
CA THR A 68 -1.33 -26.56 3.87
C THR A 68 -0.53 -25.58 3.03
N GLY A 69 -0.95 -24.31 2.98
CA GLY A 69 -0.23 -23.21 2.38
C GLY A 69 0.54 -22.40 3.44
N SER A 70 1.23 -21.37 3.01
CA SER A 70 1.94 -20.46 3.91
C SER A 70 2.02 -19.05 3.37
N VAL A 71 2.15 -18.07 4.27
CA VAL A 71 2.42 -16.67 3.91
C VAL A 71 3.70 -16.21 4.59
N LEU A 72 4.63 -15.65 3.80
CA LEU A 72 5.81 -14.95 4.29
C LEU A 72 5.57 -13.45 4.16
N GLY A 73 5.41 -12.74 5.27
CA GLY A 73 5.33 -11.29 5.32
C GLY A 73 6.71 -10.67 5.51
N ILE A 74 7.11 -9.76 4.62
CA ILE A 74 8.33 -8.97 4.75
C ILE A 74 7.94 -7.55 5.12
N GLU A 75 8.52 -7.03 6.19
CA GLU A 75 8.29 -5.67 6.66
C GLU A 75 9.57 -5.16 7.35
N ARG A 76 9.89 -3.89 7.18
CA ARG A 76 11.08 -3.28 7.81
C ARG A 76 10.82 -2.75 9.22
N SER A 77 9.57 -2.41 9.55
CA SER A 77 9.19 -1.90 10.86
C SER A 77 8.97 -3.04 11.85
N ALA A 78 9.85 -3.15 12.85
CA ALA A 78 9.69 -4.09 13.96
C ALA A 78 8.34 -3.90 14.67
N ARG A 79 7.90 -2.65 14.88
CA ARG A 79 6.61 -2.31 15.49
C ARG A 79 5.41 -2.85 14.69
N PHE A 80 5.41 -2.66 13.38
CA PHE A 80 4.34 -3.23 12.54
C PHE A 80 4.35 -4.75 12.60
N LEU A 81 5.53 -5.38 12.63
CA LEU A 81 5.65 -6.83 12.75
C LEU A 81 5.10 -7.36 14.08
N GLU A 82 5.29 -6.66 15.19
CA GLU A 82 4.69 -7.03 16.48
C GLU A 82 3.17 -7.02 16.39
N VAL A 83 2.58 -5.97 15.82
CA VAL A 83 1.14 -5.87 15.59
C VAL A 83 0.63 -6.97 14.65
N ALA A 84 1.38 -7.26 13.58
CA ALA A 84 1.04 -8.30 12.62
C ALA A 84 1.05 -9.70 13.24
N ARG A 85 2.09 -10.04 14.02
CA ARG A 85 2.18 -11.31 14.76
C ARG A 85 1.03 -11.48 15.73
N GLU A 86 0.71 -10.43 16.52
CA GLU A 86 -0.40 -10.45 17.45
C GLU A 86 -1.75 -10.62 16.74
N ARG A 87 -1.94 -9.96 15.59
CA ARG A 87 -3.13 -10.13 14.75
C ARG A 87 -3.33 -11.58 14.30
N CYS A 88 -2.27 -12.18 13.74
CA CYS A 88 -2.32 -13.56 13.27
C CYS A 88 -2.55 -14.54 14.41
N ARG A 89 -1.90 -14.31 15.56
CA ARG A 89 -2.11 -15.13 16.77
C ARG A 89 -3.57 -15.08 17.25
N ARG A 90 -4.18 -13.89 17.32
CA ARG A 90 -5.60 -13.73 17.71
C ARG A 90 -6.57 -14.41 16.75
N ARG A 91 -6.22 -14.52 15.48
CA ARG A 91 -7.00 -15.22 14.46
C ARG A 91 -6.68 -16.73 14.39
N GLY A 92 -5.78 -17.23 15.23
CA GLY A 92 -5.38 -18.65 15.24
C GLY A 92 -4.61 -19.08 13.99
N LEU A 93 -3.97 -18.14 13.28
CA LEU A 93 -3.21 -18.45 12.07
C LEU A 93 -1.80 -18.91 12.45
N THR A 94 -1.47 -20.15 12.06
CA THR A 94 -0.16 -20.78 12.35
C THR A 94 0.69 -20.95 11.09
N ASN A 95 0.16 -20.58 9.93
CA ASN A 95 0.79 -20.72 8.61
C ASN A 95 1.39 -19.40 8.10
N VAL A 96 1.79 -18.51 9.02
CA VAL A 96 2.40 -17.20 8.71
C VAL A 96 3.78 -17.13 9.33
N GLU A 97 4.75 -16.70 8.53
CA GLU A 97 6.07 -16.25 8.96
C GLU A 97 6.22 -14.75 8.69
N PHE A 98 6.83 -14.02 9.63
CA PHE A 98 7.18 -12.62 9.44
C PHE A 98 8.70 -12.45 9.55
N ARG A 99 9.27 -11.77 8.56
CA ARG A 99 10.69 -11.42 8.52
C ARG A 99 10.87 -9.92 8.51
N GLU A 100 11.66 -9.41 9.45
CA GLU A 100 12.13 -8.04 9.44
C GLU A 100 13.24 -7.90 8.41
N ALA A 101 12.99 -7.10 7.37
CA ALA A 101 13.99 -6.83 6.34
C ALA A 101 13.65 -5.58 5.52
N ASP A 102 14.69 -4.84 5.14
CA ASP A 102 14.60 -3.85 4.08
C ASP A 102 14.97 -4.49 2.74
N LEU A 103 14.00 -4.50 1.82
CA LEU A 103 14.17 -5.06 0.48
C LEU A 103 15.15 -4.26 -0.41
N MET A 104 15.53 -3.06 0.05
CA MET A 104 16.57 -2.28 -0.61
C MET A 104 17.99 -2.72 -0.18
N GLU A 105 18.11 -3.51 0.90
CA GLU A 105 19.39 -3.97 1.43
C GLU A 105 19.60 -5.47 1.24
N VAL A 106 18.52 -6.25 1.31
CA VAL A 106 18.60 -7.71 1.27
C VAL A 106 18.09 -8.29 -0.05
N SER A 107 18.57 -9.51 -0.37
CA SER A 107 18.00 -10.34 -1.42
C SER A 107 17.19 -11.47 -0.79
N LEU A 108 15.99 -11.73 -1.32
CA LEU A 108 15.13 -12.82 -0.88
C LEU A 108 15.64 -14.19 -1.37
N GLY A 109 16.43 -14.21 -2.44
CA GLY A 109 16.89 -15.44 -3.07
C GLY A 109 15.76 -16.26 -3.71
N GLN A 110 16.05 -17.55 -3.94
CA GLN A 110 15.08 -18.47 -4.58
C GLN A 110 14.23 -19.17 -3.51
N LEU A 111 13.05 -18.63 -3.23
CA LEU A 111 12.12 -19.19 -2.25
C LEU A 111 11.11 -20.18 -2.89
N GLY A 112 10.95 -20.16 -4.22
CA GLY A 112 10.04 -21.04 -4.94
C GLY A 112 8.57 -20.80 -4.62
N LEU A 113 8.18 -19.54 -4.42
CA LEU A 113 6.82 -19.15 -4.02
C LEU A 113 5.85 -19.16 -5.21
N ASP A 114 4.58 -19.43 -4.94
CA ASP A 114 3.50 -19.46 -5.94
C ASP A 114 3.05 -18.06 -6.35
N ALA A 115 3.01 -17.13 -5.41
CA ALA A 115 2.65 -15.75 -5.67
C ALA A 115 3.35 -14.77 -4.75
N SER A 116 3.42 -13.51 -5.20
CA SER A 116 3.71 -12.35 -4.36
C SER A 116 2.60 -11.33 -4.44
N TRP A 117 2.37 -10.64 -3.35
CA TRP A 117 1.45 -9.52 -3.20
C TRP A 117 2.21 -8.27 -2.77
N CYS A 118 2.03 -7.16 -3.49
CA CYS A 118 2.66 -5.87 -3.20
C CYS A 118 1.61 -4.77 -3.38
N ARG A 119 1.29 -4.05 -2.30
CA ARG A 119 0.30 -2.98 -2.36
C ARG A 119 0.80 -1.72 -1.69
N TRP A 120 0.96 -0.64 -2.50
CA TRP A 120 1.41 0.68 -2.05
C TRP A 120 2.71 0.60 -1.26
N VAL A 121 3.66 -0.14 -1.81
CA VAL A 121 5.04 -0.29 -1.31
C VAL A 121 6.03 0.22 -2.34
N ALA A 122 5.85 -0.13 -3.61
CA ALA A 122 6.78 0.27 -4.67
C ALA A 122 6.87 1.80 -4.82
N CYS A 123 5.80 2.53 -4.47
CA CYS A 123 5.79 4.00 -4.48
C CYS A 123 6.67 4.65 -3.40
N PHE A 124 7.13 3.89 -2.40
CA PHE A 124 7.97 4.39 -1.30
C PHE A 124 9.43 3.93 -1.36
N VAL A 125 9.76 2.96 -2.21
CA VAL A 125 11.12 2.44 -2.28
C VAL A 125 12.02 3.30 -3.19
N SER A 126 13.30 3.37 -2.84
CA SER A 126 14.29 4.12 -3.63
C SER A 126 14.68 3.42 -4.95
N SER A 127 14.44 2.10 -5.06
CA SER A 127 14.74 1.32 -6.25
C SER A 127 13.62 0.31 -6.56
N PRO A 128 12.61 0.70 -7.34
CA PRO A 128 11.60 -0.23 -7.82
C PRO A 128 12.18 -1.37 -8.67
N VAL A 129 13.31 -1.16 -9.33
CA VAL A 129 14.06 -2.20 -10.06
C VAL A 129 14.44 -3.33 -9.10
N LYS A 130 15.14 -3.00 -8.01
CA LYS A 130 15.59 -3.97 -7.01
C LYS A 130 14.42 -4.70 -6.33
N LEU A 131 13.32 -4.00 -6.08
CA LEU A 131 12.10 -4.60 -5.57
C LEU A 131 11.54 -5.67 -6.51
N VAL A 132 11.42 -5.34 -7.80
CA VAL A 132 10.90 -6.26 -8.82
C VAL A 132 11.83 -7.46 -9.01
N GLU A 133 13.16 -7.25 -9.04
CA GLU A 133 14.15 -8.32 -9.10
C GLU A 133 14.05 -9.28 -7.91
N ASN A 134 13.90 -8.74 -6.70
CA ASN A 134 13.71 -9.54 -5.48
C ASN A 134 12.43 -10.38 -5.57
N ILE A 135 11.33 -9.81 -6.02
CA ILE A 135 10.06 -10.51 -6.20
C ILE A 135 10.20 -11.61 -7.25
N ALA A 136 10.73 -11.29 -8.43
CA ALA A 136 10.93 -12.25 -9.50
C ALA A 136 11.83 -13.42 -9.06
N GLY A 137 12.93 -13.12 -8.35
CA GLY A 137 13.84 -14.14 -7.82
C GLY A 137 13.20 -15.08 -6.80
N ALA A 138 12.28 -14.59 -5.98
CA ALA A 138 11.61 -15.36 -4.93
C ALA A 138 10.51 -16.29 -5.47
N LEU A 139 9.93 -15.99 -6.63
CA LEU A 139 8.87 -16.80 -7.25
C LEU A 139 9.45 -18.06 -7.94
N ARG A 140 8.68 -19.13 -8.01
CA ARG A 140 8.98 -20.27 -8.88
C ARG A 140 8.68 -19.93 -10.35
N PRO A 141 9.21 -20.67 -11.35
CA PRO A 141 8.71 -20.58 -12.71
C PRO A 141 7.18 -20.76 -12.76
N GLY A 142 6.49 -19.91 -13.49
CA GLY A 142 5.02 -19.85 -13.52
C GLY A 142 4.38 -19.17 -12.31
N GLY A 143 5.14 -18.76 -11.30
CA GLY A 143 4.63 -18.00 -10.13
C GLY A 143 4.18 -16.59 -10.51
N LEU A 144 3.28 -16.02 -9.74
CA LEU A 144 2.61 -14.74 -10.02
C LEU A 144 3.12 -13.61 -9.15
N ALA A 145 3.43 -12.45 -9.76
CA ALA A 145 3.61 -11.19 -9.06
C ALA A 145 2.35 -10.32 -9.25
N ILE A 146 1.80 -9.82 -8.14
CA ILE A 146 0.57 -9.05 -8.14
C ILE A 146 0.86 -7.72 -7.44
N PHE A 147 0.63 -6.62 -8.16
CA PHE A 147 0.84 -5.26 -7.66
C PHE A 147 -0.46 -4.48 -7.64
N HIS A 148 -0.69 -3.72 -6.58
CA HIS A 148 -1.62 -2.61 -6.53
C HIS A 148 -0.81 -1.34 -6.21
N GLU A 149 -0.47 -0.56 -7.25
CA GLU A 149 0.40 0.62 -7.11
C GLU A 149 -0.17 1.82 -7.86
N TYR A 150 0.03 3.01 -7.32
CA TYR A 150 -0.49 4.22 -7.94
C TYR A 150 0.13 4.51 -9.31
N SER A 151 -0.70 4.97 -10.23
CA SER A 151 -0.31 5.36 -11.59
C SER A 151 -0.69 6.79 -11.94
N ASP A 152 -1.70 7.32 -11.28
CA ASP A 152 -2.14 8.71 -11.43
C ASP A 152 -2.63 9.22 -10.08
N TYR A 153 -1.67 9.65 -9.23
CA TYR A 153 -2.00 10.18 -7.91
C TYR A 153 -2.71 11.53 -8.01
N GLU A 154 -2.55 12.22 -9.14
CA GLU A 154 -3.18 13.50 -9.47
C GLU A 154 -4.71 13.39 -9.58
N THR A 155 -5.26 12.19 -9.67
CA THR A 155 -6.72 11.95 -9.57
C THR A 155 -7.27 12.04 -8.15
N PHE A 156 -6.43 12.24 -7.12
CA PHE A 156 -6.85 12.60 -5.76
C PHE A 156 -7.55 13.97 -5.79
N ARG A 157 -8.84 13.99 -6.04
CA ARG A 157 -9.59 15.24 -6.29
C ARG A 157 -10.95 15.28 -5.62
N PHE A 158 -11.28 16.46 -5.12
CA PHE A 158 -12.59 16.78 -4.59
C PHE A 158 -13.42 17.55 -5.62
N MET A 159 -14.70 17.30 -5.63
CA MET A 159 -15.69 18.01 -6.44
C MET A 159 -16.81 18.54 -5.52
N PRO A 160 -17.10 19.84 -5.52
CA PRO A 160 -16.42 20.88 -6.30
C PRO A 160 -14.92 21.01 -5.92
N MET A 161 -14.13 21.52 -6.86
CA MET A 161 -12.70 21.72 -6.66
C MET A 161 -12.42 22.61 -5.42
N ARG A 162 -11.42 22.20 -4.63
CA ARG A 162 -10.99 22.87 -3.41
C ARG A 162 -9.50 23.10 -3.45
N PRO A 163 -9.02 24.35 -3.68
CA PRO A 163 -7.60 24.63 -3.92
C PRO A 163 -6.66 24.18 -2.81
N ALA A 164 -7.08 24.25 -1.54
CA ALA A 164 -6.25 23.78 -0.43
C ALA A 164 -6.07 22.25 -0.45
N LEU A 165 -7.08 21.49 -0.85
CA LEU A 165 -6.99 20.03 -0.97
C LEU A 165 -6.18 19.59 -2.20
N GLU A 166 -6.23 20.35 -3.30
CA GLU A 166 -5.35 20.13 -4.46
C GLU A 166 -3.88 20.36 -4.07
N ARG A 167 -3.58 21.46 -3.37
CA ARG A 167 -2.24 21.73 -2.85
C ARG A 167 -1.77 20.65 -1.89
N PHE A 168 -2.62 20.19 -0.97
CA PHE A 168 -2.31 19.10 -0.07
C PHE A 168 -1.86 17.85 -0.83
N ALA A 169 -2.60 17.43 -1.87
CA ALA A 169 -2.23 16.28 -2.69
C ALA A 169 -0.87 16.47 -3.39
N GLN A 170 -0.58 17.67 -3.87
CA GLN A 170 0.72 18.02 -4.48
C GLN A 170 1.86 17.91 -3.47
N GLU A 171 1.67 18.42 -2.24
CA GLU A 171 2.69 18.35 -1.19
C GLU A 171 2.92 16.92 -0.69
N VAL A 172 1.88 16.09 -0.64
CA VAL A 172 2.02 14.65 -0.37
C VAL A 172 2.93 14.01 -1.42
N MET A 173 2.63 14.18 -2.70
CA MET A 173 3.47 13.63 -3.77
C MET A 173 4.91 14.15 -3.72
N ALA A 174 5.08 15.44 -3.47
CA ALA A 174 6.40 16.05 -3.34
C ALA A 174 7.18 15.50 -2.13
N SER A 175 6.49 15.20 -1.02
CA SER A 175 7.12 14.61 0.17
C SER A 175 7.66 13.20 -0.12
N TRP A 176 6.91 12.37 -0.85
CA TRP A 176 7.36 11.03 -1.22
C TRP A 176 8.55 11.08 -2.17
N ARG A 177 8.53 11.96 -3.18
CA ARG A 177 9.67 12.15 -4.09
C ARG A 177 10.92 12.64 -3.38
N ALA A 178 10.78 13.46 -2.35
CA ALA A 178 11.92 13.94 -1.57
C ALA A 178 12.64 12.83 -0.78
N THR A 179 11.97 11.71 -0.52
CA THR A 179 12.55 10.51 0.14
C THR A 179 12.94 9.41 -0.86
N GLY A 180 12.93 9.71 -2.17
CA GLY A 180 13.31 8.77 -3.22
C GLY A 180 12.19 7.89 -3.75
N GLY A 181 10.96 8.04 -3.24
CA GLY A 181 9.78 7.36 -3.76
C GLY A 181 9.22 8.01 -5.03
N GLU A 182 8.32 7.30 -5.72
CA GLU A 182 7.57 7.83 -6.87
C GLU A 182 6.09 7.46 -6.75
N PRO A 183 5.22 8.45 -6.49
CA PRO A 183 3.78 8.21 -6.37
C PRO A 183 3.17 7.47 -7.56
N ASN A 184 3.64 7.73 -8.77
CA ASN A 184 3.12 7.14 -10.00
C ASN A 184 3.94 5.96 -10.51
N VAL A 185 4.59 5.23 -9.61
CA VAL A 185 5.52 4.13 -9.90
C VAL A 185 4.93 3.04 -10.79
N ALA A 186 3.62 2.81 -10.73
CA ALA A 186 2.96 1.77 -11.52
C ALA A 186 3.15 1.96 -13.03
N ARG A 187 3.43 3.18 -13.49
CA ARG A 187 3.73 3.46 -14.92
C ARG A 187 5.01 2.76 -15.39
N ALA A 188 5.98 2.58 -14.50
CA ALA A 188 7.25 1.92 -14.82
C ALA A 188 7.18 0.39 -14.64
N LEU A 189 6.32 -0.12 -13.76
CA LEU A 189 6.29 -1.54 -13.39
C LEU A 189 6.19 -2.52 -14.56
N PRO A 190 5.36 -2.31 -15.61
CA PRO A 190 5.29 -3.25 -16.72
C PRO A 190 6.63 -3.46 -17.45
N GLY A 191 7.41 -2.37 -17.60
CA GLY A 191 8.76 -2.44 -18.16
C GLY A 191 9.73 -3.19 -17.26
N LEU A 192 9.75 -2.82 -15.97
CA LEU A 192 10.62 -3.43 -14.96
C LEU A 192 10.34 -4.93 -14.80
N LEU A 193 9.07 -5.33 -14.81
CA LEU A 193 8.67 -6.74 -14.73
C LEU A 193 9.19 -7.54 -15.92
N ARG A 194 9.02 -7.02 -17.14
CA ARG A 194 9.56 -7.65 -18.34
C ARG A 194 11.08 -7.80 -18.27
N ASP A 195 11.78 -6.75 -17.86
CA ASP A 195 13.24 -6.74 -17.78
C ASP A 195 13.76 -7.72 -16.71
N ALA A 196 12.94 -8.04 -15.71
CA ALA A 196 13.19 -9.09 -14.70
C ALA A 196 12.74 -10.50 -15.10
N GLY A 197 12.42 -10.74 -16.39
CA GLY A 197 12.00 -12.07 -16.87
C GLY A 197 10.58 -12.45 -16.50
N MET A 198 9.69 -11.46 -16.40
CA MET A 198 8.28 -11.71 -16.10
C MET A 198 7.39 -11.25 -17.27
N ARG A 199 6.42 -12.08 -17.60
CA ARG A 199 5.39 -11.75 -18.60
C ARG A 199 4.19 -11.10 -17.94
N VAL A 200 3.90 -9.86 -18.28
CA VAL A 200 2.69 -9.17 -17.81
C VAL A 200 1.46 -9.83 -18.44
N LEU A 201 0.56 -10.32 -17.61
CA LEU A 201 -0.67 -11.00 -18.00
C LEU A 201 -1.85 -10.04 -18.09
N GLU A 202 -1.92 -9.10 -17.15
CA GLU A 202 -3.06 -8.22 -16.99
C GLU A 202 -2.66 -6.88 -16.36
N ILE A 203 -3.29 -5.80 -16.82
CA ILE A 203 -3.25 -4.48 -16.19
C ILE A 203 -4.68 -3.94 -16.13
N ARG A 204 -5.17 -3.63 -14.92
CA ARG A 204 -6.49 -3.04 -14.70
C ARG A 204 -6.39 -1.73 -13.94
N PRO A 205 -6.89 -0.62 -14.48
CA PRO A 205 -7.03 0.61 -13.70
C PRO A 205 -8.13 0.46 -12.65
N ARG A 206 -7.86 0.96 -11.47
CA ARG A 206 -8.78 0.99 -10.32
C ARG A 206 -8.88 2.42 -9.80
N VAL A 207 -10.07 2.96 -9.84
CA VAL A 207 -10.40 4.29 -9.33
C VAL A 207 -11.84 4.25 -8.80
N ARG A 208 -12.13 5.04 -7.79
CA ARG A 208 -13.48 5.17 -7.21
C ARG A 208 -13.81 6.64 -7.03
N THR A 209 -15.08 6.97 -7.22
CA THR A 209 -15.65 8.25 -6.80
C THR A 209 -16.62 7.97 -5.67
N VAL A 210 -16.46 8.66 -4.54
CA VAL A 210 -17.21 8.45 -3.30
C VAL A 210 -17.75 9.76 -2.76
N ALA A 211 -18.84 9.69 -2.00
CA ALA A 211 -19.48 10.83 -1.34
C ALA A 211 -19.35 10.69 0.21
N PRO A 212 -19.61 11.76 1.00
CA PRO A 212 -19.52 11.71 2.46
C PRO A 212 -20.33 10.59 3.13
N ARG A 213 -21.45 10.18 2.53
CA ARG A 213 -22.30 9.07 3.02
C ARG A 213 -21.70 7.67 2.81
N ASP A 214 -20.69 7.55 1.95
CA ASP A 214 -20.10 6.25 1.59
C ASP A 214 -19.07 5.83 2.65
N TYR A 215 -19.05 4.55 3.01
CA TYR A 215 -18.06 4.02 3.95
C TYR A 215 -16.61 4.34 3.53
N ALA A 216 -16.36 4.32 2.21
CA ALA A 216 -15.03 4.58 1.66
C ALA A 216 -14.57 6.04 1.80
N TRP A 217 -15.46 6.99 2.13
CA TRP A 217 -15.08 8.38 2.45
C TRP A 217 -14.18 8.48 3.67
N GLN A 218 -14.27 7.54 4.61
CA GLN A 218 -13.39 7.52 5.77
C GLN A 218 -11.90 7.37 5.40
N TRP A 219 -11.61 6.82 4.21
CA TRP A 219 -10.24 6.66 3.77
C TRP A 219 -9.53 8.00 3.49
N PRO A 220 -10.02 8.92 2.62
CA PRO A 220 -9.43 10.24 2.49
C PRO A 220 -9.49 11.05 3.79
N SER A 221 -10.55 10.89 4.62
CA SER A 221 -10.66 11.57 5.92
C SER A 221 -9.46 11.26 6.81
N SER A 222 -9.25 9.98 7.12
CA SER A 222 -8.14 9.56 7.98
C SER A 222 -6.77 9.88 7.38
N PHE A 223 -6.65 9.85 6.05
CA PHE A 223 -5.41 10.17 5.37
C PHE A 223 -5.07 11.66 5.48
N ILE A 224 -6.03 12.55 5.23
CA ILE A 224 -5.83 14.00 5.30
C ILE A 224 -5.47 14.44 6.71
N GLU A 225 -6.19 13.97 7.72
CA GLU A 225 -5.95 14.35 9.12
C GLU A 225 -4.52 14.03 9.57
N ILE A 226 -4.05 12.81 9.30
CA ILE A 226 -2.71 12.38 9.69
C ILE A 226 -1.63 13.08 8.85
N ASN A 227 -1.84 13.18 7.53
CA ASN A 227 -0.81 13.74 6.66
C ASN A 227 -0.67 15.25 6.73
N VAL A 228 -1.70 16.01 7.12
CA VAL A 228 -1.55 17.44 7.40
C VAL A 228 -0.57 17.65 8.54
N ALA A 229 -0.67 16.89 9.63
CA ALA A 229 0.29 16.97 10.74
C ALA A 229 1.71 16.65 10.24
N ARG A 230 1.85 15.55 9.48
CA ARG A 230 3.15 15.12 8.94
C ARG A 230 3.78 16.13 7.99
N LEU A 231 3.01 16.73 7.08
CA LEU A 231 3.51 17.75 6.15
C LEU A 231 3.95 19.03 6.88
N ARG A 232 3.29 19.38 8.00
CA ARG A 232 3.72 20.49 8.86
C ARG A 232 5.06 20.18 9.55
N GLU A 233 5.22 18.99 10.13
CA GLU A 233 6.49 18.55 10.72
C GLU A 233 7.64 18.58 9.70
N LEU A 234 7.36 18.22 8.44
CA LEU A 234 8.32 18.26 7.35
C LEU A 234 8.55 19.68 6.78
N GLY A 235 7.88 20.73 7.31
CA GLY A 235 7.97 22.10 6.83
C GLY A 235 7.40 22.34 5.43
N ARG A 236 6.54 21.41 4.93
CA ARG A 236 5.90 21.52 3.61
C ARG A 236 4.58 22.25 3.63
N LEU A 237 3.95 22.34 4.80
CA LEU A 237 2.79 23.18 5.07
C LEU A 237 3.08 24.02 6.29
N THR A 238 2.73 25.30 6.22
CA THR A 238 2.64 26.18 7.39
C THR A 238 1.43 25.79 8.25
N ASP A 239 1.38 26.26 9.49
CA ASP A 239 0.22 26.09 10.36
C ASP A 239 -1.07 26.61 9.74
N ALA A 240 -1.00 27.79 9.10
CA ALA A 240 -2.14 28.40 8.42
C ALA A 240 -2.64 27.57 7.24
N GLU A 241 -1.74 27.03 6.41
CA GLU A 241 -2.08 26.18 5.27
C GLU A 241 -2.66 24.84 5.73
N GLY A 242 -2.08 24.22 6.76
CA GLY A 242 -2.61 23.00 7.36
C GLY A 242 -4.01 23.21 7.93
N ALA A 243 -4.24 24.31 8.62
CA ALA A 243 -5.57 24.68 9.12
C ALA A 243 -6.57 24.92 7.98
N GLU A 244 -6.12 25.50 6.86
CA GLU A 244 -6.94 25.70 5.67
C GLU A 244 -7.35 24.37 5.03
N VAL A 245 -6.41 23.43 4.85
CA VAL A 245 -6.69 22.08 4.34
C VAL A 245 -7.77 21.39 5.18
N LEU A 246 -7.62 21.39 6.50
CA LEU A 246 -8.59 20.78 7.42
C LEU A 246 -9.96 21.47 7.37
N ARG A 247 -10.00 22.82 7.25
CA ARG A 247 -11.24 23.57 7.12
C ARG A 247 -11.98 23.21 5.82
N GLU A 248 -11.27 23.18 4.70
CA GLU A 248 -11.82 22.82 3.39
C GLU A 248 -12.32 21.37 3.36
N PHE A 249 -11.57 20.47 4.01
CA PHE A 249 -12.00 19.08 4.12
C PHE A 249 -13.28 18.95 4.96
N ARG A 250 -13.37 19.62 6.11
CA ARG A 250 -14.59 19.62 6.93
C ARG A 250 -15.80 20.21 6.18
N ALA A 251 -15.56 21.22 5.35
CA ALA A 251 -16.61 21.77 4.51
C ALA A 251 -17.06 20.76 3.42
N ALA A 252 -16.13 19.96 2.87
CA ALA A 252 -16.46 18.89 1.95
C ALA A 252 -17.23 17.75 2.63
N ASP A 253 -16.82 17.37 3.84
CA ASP A 253 -17.43 16.32 4.64
C ASP A 253 -18.89 16.67 5.05
N ALA A 254 -19.13 17.94 5.36
CA ALA A 254 -20.45 18.45 5.73
C ALA A 254 -21.41 18.67 4.52
N ASP A 255 -20.89 18.69 3.30
CA ASP A 255 -21.67 18.93 2.09
C ASP A 255 -22.04 17.60 1.40
N PRO A 256 -23.33 17.19 1.43
CA PRO A 256 -23.76 15.94 0.81
C PRO A 256 -23.61 15.92 -0.73
N GLN A 257 -23.35 17.05 -1.37
CA GLN A 257 -23.07 17.18 -2.80
C GLN A 257 -21.57 17.08 -3.11
N SER A 258 -20.72 16.96 -2.11
CA SER A 258 -19.30 16.74 -2.32
C SER A 258 -19.01 15.31 -2.81
N TRP A 259 -18.00 15.21 -3.67
CA TRP A 259 -17.47 13.94 -4.16
C TRP A 259 -15.96 13.94 -4.05
N PHE A 260 -15.40 12.77 -3.88
CA PHE A 260 -13.96 12.55 -3.90
C PHE A 260 -13.61 11.42 -4.87
N THR A 261 -12.71 11.70 -5.81
CA THR A 261 -12.12 10.68 -6.68
C THR A 261 -10.79 10.23 -6.09
N THR A 262 -10.65 8.94 -5.89
CA THR A 262 -9.42 8.35 -5.32
C THR A 262 -8.25 8.46 -6.29
N PRO A 263 -6.99 8.46 -5.80
CA PRO A 263 -5.85 8.20 -6.66
C PRO A 263 -6.09 6.95 -7.48
N MET A 264 -5.85 7.04 -8.79
CA MET A 264 -5.92 5.86 -9.65
C MET A 264 -4.69 4.99 -9.42
N PHE A 265 -4.92 3.70 -9.20
CA PHE A 265 -3.85 2.72 -9.16
C PHE A 265 -4.05 1.65 -10.24
N LEU A 266 -2.97 0.99 -10.60
CA LEU A 266 -3.01 -0.17 -11.47
C LEU A 266 -2.92 -1.44 -10.61
N GLU A 267 -3.80 -2.36 -10.91
CA GLU A 267 -3.69 -3.75 -10.56
C GLU A 267 -2.93 -4.42 -11.70
N ILE A 268 -1.71 -4.89 -11.42
CA ILE A 268 -0.82 -5.49 -12.40
C ILE A 268 -0.57 -6.94 -11.97
N VAL A 269 -0.79 -7.86 -12.89
CA VAL A 269 -0.50 -9.29 -12.70
C VAL A 269 0.54 -9.70 -13.72
N ALA A 270 1.65 -10.26 -13.25
CA ALA A 270 2.71 -10.79 -14.09
C ALA A 270 3.12 -12.19 -13.66
N GLN A 271 3.60 -13.00 -14.59
CA GLN A 271 4.03 -14.37 -14.37
C GLN A 271 5.51 -14.52 -14.64
N ARG A 272 6.25 -15.17 -13.75
CA ARG A 272 7.64 -15.54 -13.95
C ARG A 272 7.75 -16.59 -15.07
N GLU A 273 8.57 -16.31 -16.08
CA GLU A 273 8.90 -17.23 -17.17
C GLU A 273 9.86 -18.34 -16.74
#